data_f65cea914845aca91cfbc1e6264eaaf6
#
_entry.id   f65cea914845aca91cfbc1e6264eaaf6
#
_cell.length_a   1.000
_cell.length_b   1.000
_cell.length_c   1.000
_cell.angle_alpha   90.00
_cell.angle_beta   90.00
_cell.angle_gamma   90.00
#
_symmetry.space_group_name_H-M   'P 1'
#
loop_
_entity.id
_entity.type
_entity.pdbx_description
1 polymer ?
#
loop_
_entity_poly.entity_id
_entity_poly.type
_entity_poly.pdbx_seq_one_letter_code
_entity_poly.pdbx_strand_id
1 'polypeptide(L)'
;MLNRIVMASCLFGFALPALMGQATATASRKADLQVGVGYVQNNADYPYDPRNLKGFAVYSTYDVTYHFGAEFVFHQANTSTGDSMYQRTYEIGPRYYRSYGRFSPYVKAMYGRGVFNFPGNAANLAYNMFAGGAGLDIRVLRFVNVRGDYEYQDWLGFPATGLKPQLVTIGVAYHFPADMKKGKHY
;
A
#
# COMPACT_ATOMS: atom_id res chain seq x y z
N MET A 1 -3.18 17.47 -40.98
CA MET A 1 -3.17 16.77 -39.69
C MET A 1 -1.78 16.61 -39.07
N LEU A 2 -0.73 16.50 -39.89
CA LEU A 2 0.66 16.30 -39.43
C LEU A 2 1.21 17.50 -38.61
N ASN A 3 0.89 18.73 -38.99
CA ASN A 3 1.39 19.94 -38.27
C ASN A 3 0.86 20.13 -36.87
N ARG A 4 -0.30 19.57 -36.52
CA ARG A 4 -0.86 19.67 -35.15
C ARG A 4 -0.20 18.69 -34.17
N ILE A 5 0.28 17.58 -34.67
CA ILE A 5 0.99 16.56 -33.86
C ILE A 5 2.39 17.04 -33.49
N VAL A 6 3.07 17.70 -34.45
CA VAL A 6 4.43 18.26 -34.23
C VAL A 6 4.38 19.41 -33.19
N MET A 7 3.37 20.28 -33.23
CA MET A 7 3.20 21.32 -32.20
C MET A 7 2.93 20.79 -30.81
N ALA A 8 2.13 19.72 -30.69
CA ALA A 8 1.86 19.10 -29.38
C ALA A 8 3.12 18.42 -28.78
N SER A 9 3.95 17.81 -29.62
CA SER A 9 5.22 17.20 -29.19
C SER A 9 6.25 18.24 -28.74
N CYS A 10 6.30 19.42 -29.38
CA CYS A 10 7.19 20.50 -28.96
C CYS A 10 6.76 21.15 -27.62
N LEU A 11 5.47 21.25 -27.34
CA LEU A 11 4.98 21.77 -26.05
C LEU A 11 5.30 20.83 -24.87
N PHE A 12 5.29 19.53 -25.09
CA PHE A 12 5.66 18.55 -24.04
C PHE A 12 7.17 18.53 -23.76
N GLY A 13 8.01 18.77 -24.77
CA GLY A 13 9.46 18.80 -24.63
C GLY A 13 10.00 19.99 -23.83
N PHE A 14 9.29 21.12 -23.81
CA PHE A 14 9.71 22.31 -23.05
C PHE A 14 9.24 22.34 -21.59
N ALA A 15 8.28 21.51 -21.21
CA ALA A 15 7.80 21.44 -19.83
C ALA A 15 8.70 20.60 -18.89
N LEU A 16 9.52 19.71 -19.43
CA LEU A 16 10.38 18.83 -18.66
C LEU A 16 11.55 19.52 -17.92
N PRO A 17 12.25 20.51 -18.48
CA PRO A 17 13.32 21.20 -17.74
C PRO A 17 12.81 22.13 -16.63
N ALA A 18 11.59 22.64 -16.72
CA ALA A 18 11.02 23.50 -15.68
C ALA A 18 10.66 22.72 -14.39
N LEU A 19 10.38 21.42 -14.49
CA LEU A 19 10.12 20.53 -13.35
C LEU A 19 11.40 20.12 -12.60
N MET A 20 12.55 20.15 -13.28
CA MET A 20 13.85 19.83 -12.67
C MET A 20 14.49 21.01 -11.92
N GLY A 21 14.06 22.24 -12.20
CA GLY A 21 14.69 23.46 -11.66
C GLY A 21 14.24 23.91 -10.29
N GLN A 22 13.21 23.29 -9.68
CA GLN A 22 12.69 23.68 -8.38
C GLN A 22 13.03 22.71 -7.24
N ALA A 23 13.84 21.71 -7.48
CA ALA A 23 14.30 20.77 -6.45
C ALA A 23 15.49 21.28 -5.64
N THR A 24 15.62 22.59 -5.46
CA THR A 24 16.65 23.15 -4.61
C THR A 24 16.13 23.49 -3.24
N ALA A 25 16.67 22.82 -2.25
CA ALA A 25 16.94 23.26 -0.88
C ALA A 25 15.79 23.34 0.15
N THR A 26 14.56 23.00 -0.14
CA THR A 26 13.57 22.77 0.93
C THR A 26 13.35 21.28 1.26
N ALA A 27 14.04 20.41 0.61
CA ALA A 27 14.02 18.95 0.83
C ALA A 27 14.98 18.49 1.97
N SER A 28 15.26 19.33 2.95
CA SER A 28 15.78 18.86 4.25
C SER A 28 14.66 18.25 5.12
N ARG A 29 13.47 18.06 4.59
CA ARG A 29 12.43 17.27 5.23
C ARG A 29 12.68 15.80 4.90
N LYS A 30 13.01 15.10 5.91
CA LYS A 30 13.19 13.67 6.05
C LYS A 30 12.02 12.92 5.37
N ALA A 31 12.16 12.60 4.10
CA ALA A 31 11.36 11.60 3.49
C ALA A 31 11.75 10.26 4.10
N ASP A 32 10.88 9.69 4.88
CA ASP A 32 11.11 8.46 5.62
C ASP A 32 10.50 7.30 4.84
N LEU A 33 11.35 6.37 4.42
CA LEU A 33 10.93 5.18 3.69
C LEU A 33 10.95 3.98 4.63
N GLN A 34 9.84 3.25 4.67
CA GLN A 34 9.75 1.98 5.34
C GLN A 34 9.34 0.91 4.32
N VAL A 35 9.96 -0.26 4.40
CA VAL A 35 9.59 -1.44 3.62
C VAL A 35 9.42 -2.61 4.58
N GLY A 36 8.29 -3.31 4.47
CA GLY A 36 7.96 -4.38 5.40
C GLY A 36 7.26 -5.55 4.75
N VAL A 37 7.23 -6.62 5.50
CA VAL A 37 6.51 -7.86 5.19
C VAL A 37 5.68 -8.26 6.40
N GLY A 38 4.55 -8.91 6.16
CA GLY A 38 3.66 -9.34 7.24
C GLY A 38 2.90 -10.62 6.90
N TYR A 39 2.40 -11.26 7.94
CA TYR A 39 1.42 -12.32 7.84
C TYR A 39 0.03 -11.69 7.80
N VAL A 40 -0.81 -12.17 6.89
CA VAL A 40 -2.18 -11.71 6.69
C VAL A 40 -3.16 -12.82 7.01
N GLN A 41 -4.15 -12.49 7.82
CA GLN A 41 -5.38 -13.25 7.95
C GLN A 41 -6.49 -12.44 7.30
N ASN A 42 -7.11 -13.00 6.27
CA ASN A 42 -8.17 -12.37 5.51
C ASN A 42 -9.46 -13.15 5.70
N ASN A 43 -10.47 -12.48 6.24
CA ASN A 43 -11.83 -12.97 6.24
C ASN A 43 -12.49 -12.49 4.93
N ALA A 44 -12.46 -13.34 3.93
CA ALA A 44 -13.16 -13.10 2.68
C ALA A 44 -14.66 -13.35 2.94
N ASP A 45 -15.44 -12.28 3.04
CA ASP A 45 -16.90 -12.30 3.19
C ASP A 45 -17.53 -12.71 1.83
N TYR A 46 -17.21 -13.94 1.40
CA TYR A 46 -17.75 -14.50 0.18
C TYR A 46 -19.15 -15.06 0.45
N PRO A 47 -20.18 -14.63 -0.30
CA PRO A 47 -21.58 -14.89 0.05
C PRO A 47 -21.98 -16.37 0.15
N TYR A 48 -21.25 -17.24 -0.52
CA TYR A 48 -21.57 -18.68 -0.58
C TYR A 48 -20.70 -19.54 0.34
N ASP A 49 -19.58 -19.02 0.79
CA ASP A 49 -18.62 -19.78 1.59
C ASP A 49 -17.62 -18.82 2.30
N PRO A 50 -18.00 -18.25 3.44
CA PRO A 50 -17.13 -17.36 4.18
C PRO A 50 -15.88 -18.12 4.65
N ARG A 51 -14.72 -17.82 4.06
CA ARG A 51 -13.46 -18.50 4.35
C ARG A 51 -12.42 -17.56 4.91
N ASN A 52 -11.69 -18.07 5.88
CA ASN A 52 -10.48 -17.45 6.36
C ASN A 52 -9.31 -17.83 5.44
N LEU A 53 -8.87 -16.87 4.64
CA LEU A 53 -7.67 -17.00 3.83
C LEU A 53 -6.46 -16.55 4.65
N LYS A 54 -5.34 -17.22 4.44
CA LYS A 54 -4.07 -16.89 5.11
C LYS A 54 -2.99 -16.64 4.06
N GLY A 55 -2.10 -15.70 4.37
CA GLY A 55 -1.06 -15.37 3.42
C GLY A 55 -0.08 -14.35 3.94
N PHE A 56 0.44 -13.55 3.02
CA PHE A 56 1.44 -12.54 3.33
C PHE A 56 1.09 -11.18 2.71
N ALA A 57 1.63 -10.14 3.31
CA ALA A 57 1.64 -8.79 2.76
C ALA A 57 3.08 -8.31 2.55
N VAL A 58 3.26 -7.48 1.54
CA VAL A 58 4.45 -6.65 1.37
C VAL A 58 3.96 -5.21 1.32
N TYR A 59 4.56 -4.34 2.10
CA TYR A 59 4.16 -2.94 2.15
C TYR A 59 5.35 -1.99 2.11
N SER A 60 5.13 -0.83 1.53
CA SER A 60 6.07 0.26 1.51
C SER A 60 5.36 1.54 1.92
N THR A 61 5.91 2.25 2.89
CA THR A 61 5.38 3.51 3.38
C THR A 61 6.41 4.61 3.14
N TYR A 62 5.96 5.70 2.55
CA TYR A 62 6.77 6.88 2.30
C TYR A 62 6.15 8.08 3.01
N ASP A 63 6.76 8.49 4.10
CA ASP A 63 6.30 9.61 4.91
C ASP A 63 6.81 10.93 4.34
N VAL A 64 5.91 11.74 3.78
CA VAL A 64 6.21 13.01 3.10
C VAL A 64 6.28 14.17 4.09
N THR A 65 5.44 14.15 5.11
CA THR A 65 5.36 15.17 6.16
C THR A 65 5.36 14.54 7.54
N TYR A 66 5.27 15.34 8.60
CA TYR A 66 5.20 14.85 9.99
C TYR A 66 3.95 14.02 10.30
N HIS A 67 2.91 14.10 9.46
CA HIS A 67 1.64 13.43 9.71
C HIS A 67 1.07 12.72 8.49
N PHE A 68 1.60 12.98 7.30
CA PHE A 68 1.07 12.42 6.06
C PHE A 68 2.14 11.68 5.29
N GLY A 69 1.77 10.53 4.80
CA GLY A 69 2.57 9.69 3.92
C GLY A 69 1.70 9.05 2.85
N ALA A 70 2.36 8.33 1.96
CA ALA A 70 1.76 7.43 1.00
C ALA A 70 2.12 5.99 1.40
N GLU A 71 1.19 5.08 1.23
CA GLU A 71 1.41 3.66 1.45
C GLU A 71 1.07 2.87 0.18
N PHE A 72 1.92 1.93 -0.15
CA PHE A 72 1.66 0.89 -1.13
C PHE A 72 1.61 -0.45 -0.41
N VAL A 73 0.60 -1.26 -0.70
CA VAL A 73 0.46 -2.58 -0.10
C VAL A 73 0.14 -3.62 -1.17
N PHE A 74 0.78 -4.75 -1.07
CA PHE A 74 0.48 -5.96 -1.79
C PHE A 74 0.05 -7.04 -0.81
N HIS A 75 -1.13 -7.63 -1.00
CA HIS A 75 -1.58 -8.79 -0.24
C HIS A 75 -1.71 -10.01 -1.15
N GLN A 76 -1.34 -11.16 -0.62
CA GLN A 76 -1.69 -12.46 -1.20
C GLN A 76 -2.17 -13.38 -0.10
N ALA A 77 -3.40 -13.85 -0.19
CA ALA A 77 -4.00 -14.79 0.75
C ALA A 77 -4.63 -15.97 0.00
N ASN A 78 -4.36 -17.16 0.49
CA ASN A 78 -4.80 -18.42 -0.12
C ASN A 78 -5.64 -19.20 0.89
N THR A 79 -6.51 -20.07 0.38
CA THR A 79 -7.19 -21.06 1.24
C THR A 79 -6.22 -22.20 1.60
N SER A 80 -6.38 -22.72 2.81
CA SER A 80 -5.63 -23.90 3.25
C SER A 80 -6.30 -25.21 2.82
N THR A 81 -7.51 -25.16 2.30
CA THR A 81 -8.31 -26.30 1.86
C THR A 81 -8.14 -26.44 0.34
N GLY A 82 -7.89 -27.62 -0.21
CA GLY A 82 -7.49 -27.92 -1.58
C GLY A 82 -8.23 -27.28 -2.78
N ASP A 83 -9.04 -26.27 -2.57
CA ASP A 83 -9.91 -25.63 -3.57
C ASP A 83 -9.25 -24.54 -4.42
N SER A 84 -7.93 -24.35 -4.34
CA SER A 84 -7.17 -23.38 -5.14
C SER A 84 -7.70 -21.92 -5.12
N MET A 85 -8.53 -21.57 -4.13
CA MET A 85 -9.06 -20.23 -3.98
C MET A 85 -7.99 -19.29 -3.44
N TYR A 86 -7.79 -18.14 -4.09
CA TYR A 86 -6.89 -17.10 -3.58
C TYR A 86 -7.45 -15.70 -3.84
N GLN A 87 -7.01 -14.77 -3.02
CA GLN A 87 -7.23 -13.35 -3.18
C GLN A 87 -5.87 -12.65 -3.22
N ARG A 88 -5.70 -11.76 -4.20
CA ARG A 88 -4.51 -10.92 -4.35
C ARG A 88 -4.93 -9.49 -4.55
N THR A 89 -4.31 -8.55 -3.83
CA THR A 89 -4.60 -7.12 -3.98
C THR A 89 -3.34 -6.29 -4.15
N TYR A 90 -3.47 -5.20 -4.89
CA TYR A 90 -2.46 -4.17 -5.10
C TYR A 90 -3.12 -2.84 -4.77
N GLU A 91 -2.59 -2.14 -3.80
CA GLU A 91 -3.24 -0.97 -3.21
C GLU A 91 -2.24 0.16 -3.02
N ILE A 92 -2.72 1.39 -3.24
CA ILE A 92 -1.97 2.60 -3.00
C ILE A 92 -2.90 3.66 -2.42
N GLY A 93 -2.40 4.47 -1.50
CA GLY A 93 -3.19 5.56 -0.97
C GLY A 93 -2.50 6.40 0.08
N PRO A 94 -3.16 7.48 0.51
CA PRO A 94 -2.69 8.31 1.59
C PRO A 94 -2.81 7.62 2.95
N ARG A 95 -1.86 7.97 3.81
CA ARG A 95 -1.80 7.55 5.20
C ARG A 95 -1.63 8.78 6.08
N TYR A 96 -2.44 8.89 7.13
CA TYR A 96 -2.27 9.86 8.21
C TYR A 96 -1.77 9.15 9.46
N TYR A 97 -0.69 9.63 10.05
CA TYR A 97 -0.11 9.03 11.25
C TYR A 97 0.29 10.09 12.28
N ARG A 98 0.39 9.68 13.53
CA ARG A 98 0.90 10.53 14.60
C ARG A 98 1.81 9.73 15.51
N SER A 99 3.04 10.23 15.70
CA SER A 99 4.04 9.53 16.51
C SER A 99 4.01 9.96 17.97
N TYR A 100 3.93 8.99 18.87
CA TYR A 100 3.98 9.13 20.31
C TYR A 100 5.16 8.30 20.84
N GLY A 101 6.37 8.84 20.75
CA GLY A 101 7.57 8.13 21.13
C GLY A 101 7.85 6.90 20.27
N ARG A 102 7.60 5.70 20.79
CA ARG A 102 7.77 4.44 20.06
C ARG A 102 6.52 4.00 19.30
N PHE A 103 5.38 4.58 19.59
CA PHE A 103 4.08 4.20 19.04
C PHE A 103 3.66 5.21 17.97
N SER A 104 3.27 4.72 16.81
CA SER A 104 2.78 5.53 15.70
C SER A 104 1.46 4.97 15.17
N PRO A 105 0.32 5.29 15.82
CA PRO A 105 -0.97 4.96 15.26
C PRO A 105 -1.20 5.68 13.94
N TYR A 106 -1.94 5.03 13.03
CA TYR A 106 -2.27 5.57 11.73
C TYR A 106 -3.64 5.14 11.24
N VAL A 107 -4.15 5.91 10.31
CA VAL A 107 -5.29 5.56 9.46
C VAL A 107 -4.89 5.70 8.00
N LYS A 108 -5.49 4.91 7.13
CA LYS A 108 -5.22 4.91 5.69
C LYS A 108 -6.50 4.80 4.88
N ALA A 109 -6.48 5.38 3.69
CA ALA A 109 -7.50 5.21 2.68
C ALA A 109 -6.80 4.80 1.39
N MET A 110 -7.18 3.66 0.84
CA MET A 110 -6.47 3.02 -0.26
C MET A 110 -7.42 2.85 -1.46
N TYR A 111 -6.85 2.93 -2.64
CA TYR A 111 -7.48 2.51 -3.87
C TYR A 111 -6.61 1.46 -4.52
N GLY A 112 -7.24 0.45 -5.09
CA GLY A 112 -6.47 -0.64 -5.65
C GLY A 112 -7.23 -1.53 -6.61
N ARG A 113 -6.56 -2.61 -6.97
CA ARG A 113 -7.10 -3.66 -7.81
C ARG A 113 -6.88 -5.00 -7.12
N GLY A 114 -7.96 -5.76 -7.00
CA GLY A 114 -7.95 -7.10 -6.46
C GLY A 114 -8.22 -8.14 -7.54
N VAL A 115 -7.59 -9.29 -7.40
CA VAL A 115 -7.82 -10.50 -8.22
C VAL A 115 -8.35 -11.56 -7.27
N PHE A 116 -9.50 -12.11 -7.64
CA PHE A 116 -10.14 -13.20 -6.91
C PHE A 116 -10.23 -14.44 -7.79
N ASN A 117 -9.64 -15.53 -7.30
CA ASN A 117 -9.78 -16.84 -7.93
C ASN A 117 -10.85 -17.63 -7.21
N PHE A 118 -11.88 -18.01 -7.97
CA PHE A 118 -13.02 -18.73 -7.43
C PHE A 118 -12.67 -20.19 -7.11
N PRO A 119 -13.41 -20.84 -6.20
CA PRO A 119 -13.20 -22.24 -5.86
C PRO A 119 -13.14 -23.14 -7.09
N GLY A 120 -12.22 -24.11 -7.10
CA GLY A 120 -12.03 -25.03 -8.22
C GLY A 120 -11.48 -24.40 -9.51
N ASN A 121 -10.89 -23.19 -9.45
CA ASN A 121 -10.45 -22.43 -10.63
C ASN A 121 -11.57 -22.14 -11.65
N ALA A 122 -12.81 -22.03 -11.18
CA ALA A 122 -13.97 -21.78 -12.05
C ALA A 122 -13.87 -20.43 -12.79
N ALA A 123 -13.27 -19.41 -12.16
CA ALA A 123 -13.00 -18.11 -12.77
C ALA A 123 -11.88 -17.40 -12.03
N ASN A 124 -11.13 -16.56 -12.75
CA ASN A 124 -10.13 -15.65 -12.20
C ASN A 124 -10.45 -14.23 -12.67
N LEU A 125 -11.03 -13.43 -11.80
CA LEU A 125 -11.56 -12.12 -12.14
C LEU A 125 -10.86 -11.02 -11.34
N ALA A 126 -10.72 -9.86 -11.97
CA ALA A 126 -10.08 -8.70 -11.38
C ALA A 126 -11.06 -7.54 -11.24
N TYR A 127 -11.08 -6.91 -10.07
CA TYR A 127 -11.97 -5.82 -9.71
C TYR A 127 -11.20 -4.65 -9.16
N ASN A 128 -11.72 -3.45 -9.36
CA ASN A 128 -11.24 -2.29 -8.63
C ASN A 128 -11.82 -2.30 -7.22
N MET A 129 -11.11 -1.72 -6.26
CA MET A 129 -11.52 -1.70 -4.88
C MET A 129 -11.10 -0.44 -4.15
N PHE A 130 -11.88 -0.08 -3.15
CA PHE A 130 -11.49 0.87 -2.11
C PHE A 130 -11.21 0.10 -0.81
N ALA A 131 -10.26 0.62 -0.05
CA ALA A 131 -10.01 0.09 1.29
C ALA A 131 -9.81 1.23 2.28
N GLY A 132 -10.29 1.01 3.49
CA GLY A 132 -10.03 1.85 4.65
C GLY A 132 -9.42 1.04 5.75
N GLY A 133 -8.39 1.57 6.39
CA GLY A 133 -7.69 0.83 7.44
C GLY A 133 -7.14 1.71 8.55
N ALA A 134 -6.80 1.05 9.64
CA ALA A 134 -6.12 1.64 10.78
C ALA A 134 -5.11 0.66 11.35
N GLY A 135 -4.04 1.18 11.90
CA GLY A 135 -3.01 0.33 12.49
C GLY A 135 -2.10 1.07 13.45
N LEU A 136 -1.10 0.33 13.91
CA LEU A 136 -0.11 0.80 14.84
C LEU A 136 1.28 0.30 14.41
N ASP A 137 2.20 1.23 14.20
CA ASP A 137 3.63 0.93 14.07
C ASP A 137 4.30 1.11 15.43
N ILE A 138 5.05 0.12 15.87
CA ILE A 138 5.80 0.12 17.13
C ILE A 138 7.29 0.03 16.80
N ARG A 139 8.06 1.06 17.13
CA ARG A 139 9.51 1.06 16.97
C ARG A 139 10.15 0.18 18.02
N VAL A 140 10.63 -0.99 17.62
CA VAL A 140 11.31 -1.94 18.50
C VAL A 140 12.81 -1.70 18.52
N LEU A 141 13.41 -1.49 17.35
CA LEU A 141 14.82 -1.17 17.19
C LEU A 141 14.98 0.14 16.41
N ARG A 142 16.22 0.66 16.31
CA ARG A 142 16.50 1.91 15.58
C ARG A 142 15.99 1.90 14.14
N PHE A 143 16.02 0.73 13.49
CA PHE A 143 15.67 0.55 12.09
C PHE A 143 14.57 -0.48 11.86
N VAL A 144 13.92 -0.98 12.92
CA VAL A 144 12.91 -2.04 12.81
C VAL A 144 11.66 -1.64 13.56
N ASN A 145 10.56 -1.66 12.84
CA ASN A 145 9.22 -1.45 13.35
C ASN A 145 8.41 -2.75 13.26
N VAL A 146 7.58 -3.01 14.26
CA VAL A 146 6.54 -4.03 14.22
C VAL A 146 5.22 -3.33 13.91
N ARG A 147 4.43 -3.90 13.01
CA ARG A 147 3.15 -3.35 12.57
C ARG A 147 2.01 -4.29 12.92
N GLY A 148 0.92 -3.73 13.47
CA GLY A 148 -0.40 -4.31 13.48
C GLY A 148 -1.33 -3.45 12.64
N ASP A 149 -2.04 -4.04 11.68
CA ASP A 149 -2.90 -3.35 10.72
C ASP A 149 -4.24 -4.07 10.60
N TYR A 150 -5.31 -3.32 10.56
CA TYR A 150 -6.66 -3.78 10.21
C TYR A 150 -7.14 -3.00 9.00
N GLU A 151 -7.67 -3.71 8.00
CA GLU A 151 -8.15 -3.15 6.76
C GLU A 151 -9.49 -3.75 6.37
N TYR A 152 -10.41 -2.89 5.97
CA TYR A 152 -11.69 -3.23 5.39
C TYR A 152 -11.69 -2.83 3.92
N GLN A 153 -12.00 -3.77 3.03
CA GLN A 153 -12.04 -3.57 1.59
C GLN A 153 -13.47 -3.61 1.07
N ASP A 154 -13.76 -2.85 0.02
CA ASP A 154 -15.00 -2.86 -0.74
C ASP A 154 -14.68 -3.03 -2.23
N TRP A 155 -15.03 -4.18 -2.79
CA TRP A 155 -14.72 -4.56 -4.17
C TRP A 155 -15.85 -4.16 -5.11
N LEU A 156 -15.55 -3.21 -6.01
CA LEU A 156 -16.52 -2.60 -6.91
C LEU A 156 -16.92 -3.54 -8.03
N GLY A 157 -18.23 -3.78 -8.18
CA GLY A 157 -18.76 -4.59 -9.26
C GLY A 157 -18.58 -6.10 -9.08
N PHE A 158 -18.20 -6.56 -7.89
CA PHE A 158 -18.18 -7.98 -7.60
C PHE A 158 -19.59 -8.56 -7.64
N PRO A 159 -19.80 -9.77 -8.24
CA PRO A 159 -21.12 -10.39 -8.36
C PRO A 159 -21.85 -10.57 -7.03
N ALA A 160 -23.18 -10.59 -7.10
CA ALA A 160 -24.11 -10.69 -5.98
C ALA A 160 -24.08 -9.46 -5.05
N THR A 161 -23.86 -9.61 -3.76
CA THR A 161 -23.91 -8.55 -2.75
C THR A 161 -22.60 -7.74 -2.62
N GLY A 162 -21.63 -7.98 -3.51
CA GLY A 162 -20.28 -7.44 -3.39
C GLY A 162 -19.37 -8.32 -2.52
N LEU A 163 -18.08 -8.04 -2.55
CA LEU A 163 -17.09 -8.69 -1.71
C LEU A 163 -16.51 -7.64 -0.77
N LYS A 164 -16.58 -7.89 0.54
CA LYS A 164 -16.15 -6.97 1.60
C LYS A 164 -15.17 -7.63 2.56
N PRO A 165 -13.96 -7.96 2.11
CA PRO A 165 -12.98 -8.64 2.93
C PRO A 165 -12.49 -7.77 4.09
N GLN A 166 -12.19 -8.44 5.19
CA GLN A 166 -11.56 -7.85 6.37
C GLN A 166 -10.21 -8.51 6.58
N LEU A 167 -9.15 -7.70 6.59
CA LEU A 167 -7.79 -8.17 6.70
C LEU A 167 -7.18 -7.73 8.01
N VAL A 168 -6.51 -8.67 8.68
CA VAL A 168 -5.62 -8.36 9.81
C VAL A 168 -4.22 -8.74 9.40
N THR A 169 -3.30 -7.79 9.49
CA THR A 169 -1.89 -7.97 9.15
C THR A 169 -1.02 -7.74 10.38
N ILE A 170 -0.11 -8.67 10.64
CA ILE A 170 0.98 -8.47 11.60
C ILE A 170 2.29 -8.58 10.84
N GLY A 171 3.13 -7.56 10.93
CA GLY A 171 4.31 -7.46 10.10
C GLY A 171 5.50 -6.81 10.79
N VAL A 172 6.62 -6.85 10.06
CA VAL A 172 7.88 -6.20 10.44
C VAL A 172 8.34 -5.36 9.27
N ALA A 173 8.79 -4.13 9.55
CA ALA A 173 9.30 -3.21 8.56
C ALA A 173 10.71 -2.77 8.92
N TYR A 174 11.53 -2.62 7.88
CA TYR A 174 12.79 -1.93 7.95
C TYR A 174 12.59 -0.46 7.59
N HIS A 175 13.07 0.39 8.45
CA HIS A 175 13.01 1.84 8.34
C HIS A 175 14.34 2.39 7.80
N PHE A 176 14.31 3.01 6.63
CA PHE A 176 15.46 3.64 6.00
C PHE A 176 15.55 5.10 6.48
N PRO A 177 16.47 5.44 7.39
CA PRO A 177 16.57 6.82 7.86
C PRO A 177 17.01 7.74 6.72
N ALA A 178 16.35 8.87 6.58
CA ALA A 178 16.66 9.89 5.57
C ALA A 178 18.08 10.50 5.71
N ASP A 179 18.80 10.22 6.78
CA ASP A 179 20.06 10.87 7.17
C ASP A 179 21.24 9.90 7.10
N MET A 180 21.52 9.37 5.89
CA MET A 180 22.79 8.66 5.64
C MET A 180 23.93 9.56 5.18
N LYS A 181 23.79 10.90 5.27
CA LYS A 181 24.86 11.86 4.93
C LYS A 181 25.03 12.95 5.99
N LYS A 182 25.37 12.60 7.22
CA LYS A 182 26.30 13.45 7.99
C LYS A 182 27.71 13.00 7.67
N GLY A 183 28.24 13.47 6.54
CA GLY A 183 29.67 13.48 6.32
C GLY A 183 30.32 14.23 7.49
N LYS A 184 31.18 13.56 8.21
CA LYS A 184 32.10 14.23 9.14
C LYS A 184 32.90 15.23 8.31
N HIS A 185 32.64 16.51 8.50
CA HIS A 185 33.62 17.53 8.19
C HIS A 185 34.67 17.48 9.31
N TYR A 186 35.86 17.04 8.96
CA TYR A 186 37.08 17.27 9.70
C TYR A 186 37.51 18.70 9.49
#